data_4f349eb7e53155cc5391268d85dcf104
#
_entry.id   4f349eb7e53155cc5391268d85dcf104
#
_cell.length_a   1.000
_cell.length_b   1.000
_cell.length_c   1.000
_cell.angle_alpha   90.00
_cell.angle_beta   90.00
_cell.angle_gamma   90.00
#
_symmetry.space_group_name_H-M   'P 1'
#
loop_
_entity.id
_entity.type
_entity.pdbx_description
1 polymer ?
#
loop_
_entity_poly.entity_id
_entity_poly.type
_entity_poly.pdbx_seq_one_letter_code
_entity_poly.pdbx_strand_id
1 'polypeptide(L)'
;MTAKLLDALIPAPRLLEVDHVDVAAPPERVWSLVRHGDLARSAIVQAFFELRAIPERLTGKHQPTSLVLDDLRSTPDKPGFSLLLEDEGREFAIGAIGEVFQPVIPFVYVPDAPAFLDFEEPGQVKVAWSIRVLPLGERDSRIEVEVRVDTTDADAWRKFERYFMLIGPGSRLIRRILLSGLAKELGTLEAAEAQLSLPGDELLATADAELTDGITIEGPPERIWPWLIQMGCQRAGFYSVDLLDNAGERSARELVPELQHLSVGQVVPASRQGAEGFEVLQVDAGRALVLGGLYDVEAAKQLSFYAARPARYWHVTWAFALEPLNEHTTRLHVRARAAFPKSGRLHATWIRPVHRFMQHEMLEHLAARVEGRLPQNDYRDVLEGVGGAAIMLASLLTPFLRKSRCHWGVSSAEAAATRPGDELVPAPLWSWTHAVEVRASPELVWHWVAQIGADRGGFYSYQWLENLAGCSLRNADALHQDWELELGDALRLHPNVPPLRIAQLERGRYFVAHAPLDERARGAGKPWATASWLFEVEPLRSGSCRVLTRYRVACSPDLATRLALGPGLLEPIGFAMDRRMLLGIKQRAEREAHYALTATASRQSRQAG
;
A
#
# COMPACT_ATOMS: atom_id res chain seq x y z
N MET A 1 -18.12 12.16 -19.60
CA MET A 1 -16.88 12.73 -18.98
C MET A 1 -16.17 13.55 -20.04
N THR A 2 -15.87 14.80 -19.79
CA THR A 2 -15.02 15.61 -20.65
C THR A 2 -13.57 15.13 -20.51
N ALA A 3 -12.85 14.99 -21.63
CA ALA A 3 -11.46 14.52 -21.66
C ALA A 3 -10.59 15.42 -20.75
N LYS A 4 -9.65 14.81 -20.02
CA LYS A 4 -8.66 15.53 -19.21
C LYS A 4 -7.58 16.13 -20.11
N LEU A 5 -7.06 17.31 -19.78
CA LEU A 5 -5.97 17.90 -20.57
C LEU A 5 -4.71 17.01 -20.57
N LEU A 6 -4.47 16.31 -19.48
CA LEU A 6 -3.33 15.37 -19.40
C LEU A 6 -3.49 14.15 -20.33
N ASP A 7 -4.71 13.79 -20.76
CA ASP A 7 -4.91 12.72 -21.74
C ASP A 7 -4.32 13.10 -23.12
N ALA A 8 -4.25 14.40 -23.41
CA ALA A 8 -3.60 14.91 -24.62
C ALA A 8 -2.06 14.96 -24.49
N LEU A 9 -1.51 15.12 -23.27
CA LEU A 9 -0.07 15.25 -23.06
C LEU A 9 0.62 13.90 -22.78
N ILE A 10 0.03 13.07 -21.91
CA ILE A 10 0.55 11.73 -21.54
C ILE A 10 -0.65 10.78 -21.44
N PRO A 11 -1.11 10.21 -22.56
CA PRO A 11 -2.33 9.36 -22.58
C PRO A 11 -2.14 8.02 -21.87
N ALA A 12 -0.94 7.48 -21.83
CA ALA A 12 -0.61 6.20 -21.21
C ALA A 12 0.57 6.36 -20.22
N PRO A 13 0.37 7.01 -19.08
CA PRO A 13 1.44 7.28 -18.14
C PRO A 13 1.94 5.99 -17.47
N ARG A 14 3.24 5.90 -17.25
CA ARG A 14 3.84 4.83 -16.41
C ARG A 14 3.66 5.11 -14.93
N LEU A 15 3.56 6.38 -14.51
CA LEU A 15 3.16 6.79 -13.17
C LEU A 15 1.97 7.73 -13.27
N LEU A 16 0.92 7.42 -12.49
CA LEU A 16 -0.27 8.24 -12.31
C LEU A 16 -0.52 8.40 -10.81
N GLU A 17 -0.58 9.65 -10.35
CA GLU A 17 -1.02 9.99 -8.99
C GLU A 17 -2.11 11.05 -9.04
N VAL A 18 -3.19 10.83 -8.28
CA VAL A 18 -4.32 11.76 -8.18
C VAL A 18 -4.59 12.00 -6.69
N ASP A 19 -4.66 13.27 -6.32
CA ASP A 19 -5.08 13.71 -4.99
C ASP A 19 -6.18 14.78 -5.18
N HIS A 20 -7.16 14.83 -4.27
CA HIS A 20 -8.24 15.82 -4.37
C HIS A 20 -8.70 16.31 -2.99
N VAL A 21 -9.43 17.43 -2.99
CA VAL A 21 -10.13 17.97 -1.83
C VAL A 21 -11.46 18.60 -2.27
N ASP A 22 -12.49 18.39 -1.48
CA ASP A 22 -13.80 19.01 -1.68
C ASP A 22 -13.92 20.26 -0.80
N VAL A 23 -14.38 21.36 -1.39
CA VAL A 23 -14.43 22.69 -0.75
C VAL A 23 -15.81 23.32 -0.88
N ALA A 24 -16.23 24.08 0.14
CA ALA A 24 -17.48 24.81 0.19
C ALA A 24 -17.34 26.19 -0.50
N ALA A 25 -16.99 26.15 -1.78
CA ALA A 25 -16.83 27.36 -2.60
C ALA A 25 -17.25 27.08 -4.06
N PRO A 26 -17.89 28.05 -4.74
CA PRO A 26 -18.28 27.90 -6.13
C PRO A 26 -17.07 27.79 -7.06
N PRO A 27 -17.21 27.11 -8.22
CA PRO A 27 -16.10 26.84 -9.13
C PRO A 27 -15.30 28.07 -9.54
N GLU A 28 -15.96 29.21 -9.76
CA GLU A 28 -15.31 30.45 -10.19
C GLU A 28 -14.35 31.00 -9.13
N ARG A 29 -14.76 30.93 -7.86
CA ARG A 29 -13.90 31.36 -6.73
C ARG A 29 -12.70 30.42 -6.57
N VAL A 30 -12.95 29.11 -6.71
CA VAL A 30 -11.88 28.11 -6.65
C VAL A 30 -10.89 28.32 -7.78
N TRP A 31 -11.39 28.50 -9.02
CA TRP A 31 -10.55 28.75 -10.19
C TRP A 31 -9.66 29.99 -10.01
N SER A 32 -10.25 31.10 -9.60
CA SER A 32 -9.50 32.32 -9.34
C SER A 32 -8.34 32.13 -8.36
N LEU A 33 -8.58 31.33 -7.30
CA LEU A 33 -7.53 31.04 -6.31
C LEU A 33 -6.44 30.12 -6.85
N VAL A 34 -6.80 29.00 -7.51
CA VAL A 34 -5.81 28.02 -8.00
C VAL A 34 -5.04 28.54 -9.21
N ARG A 35 -5.66 29.41 -10.02
CA ARG A 35 -5.05 29.95 -11.26
C ARG A 35 -4.15 31.16 -10.98
N HIS A 36 -4.53 32.05 -10.08
CA HIS A 36 -3.84 33.32 -9.82
C HIS A 36 -3.25 33.44 -8.40
N GLY A 37 -3.57 32.50 -7.52
CA GLY A 37 -3.03 32.45 -6.17
C GLY A 37 -1.59 31.95 -6.12
N ASP A 38 -0.87 32.30 -5.05
CA ASP A 38 0.42 31.69 -4.76
C ASP A 38 0.21 30.36 -4.03
N LEU A 39 0.36 29.26 -4.77
CA LEU A 39 0.19 27.89 -4.27
C LEU A 39 1.30 27.47 -3.28
N ALA A 40 2.41 28.21 -3.21
CA ALA A 40 3.53 27.93 -2.29
C ALA A 40 3.43 28.63 -0.93
N ARG A 41 2.30 29.26 -0.59
CA ARG A 41 2.14 29.97 0.71
C ARG A 41 2.28 29.10 1.94
N SER A 42 2.17 27.79 1.83
CA SER A 42 2.42 26.88 2.94
C SER A 42 3.89 26.86 3.34
N ALA A 43 4.19 27.19 4.60
CA ALA A 43 5.55 27.15 5.15
C ALA A 43 6.23 25.77 5.00
N ILE A 44 5.45 24.69 4.98
CA ILE A 44 5.95 23.31 4.81
C ILE A 44 6.30 23.06 3.34
N VAL A 45 5.47 23.53 2.41
CA VAL A 45 5.77 23.47 0.96
C VAL A 45 7.03 24.25 0.66
N GLN A 46 7.16 25.46 1.21
CA GLN A 46 8.39 26.27 1.12
C GLN A 46 9.59 25.53 1.71
N ALA A 47 9.48 24.97 2.92
CA ALA A 47 10.56 24.21 3.56
C ALA A 47 11.01 23.00 2.73
N PHE A 48 10.10 22.36 1.99
CA PHE A 48 10.43 21.22 1.14
C PHE A 48 11.16 21.64 -0.15
N PHE A 49 10.75 22.76 -0.76
CA PHE A 49 11.51 23.38 -1.85
C PHE A 49 12.88 23.84 -1.37
N GLU A 50 12.96 24.39 -0.17
CA GLU A 50 14.20 24.78 0.48
C GLU A 50 15.13 23.58 0.72
N LEU A 51 14.60 22.44 1.21
CA LEU A 51 15.38 21.22 1.41
C LEU A 51 15.92 20.67 0.08
N ARG A 52 15.12 20.72 -0.99
CA ARG A 52 15.53 20.30 -2.33
C ARG A 52 16.56 21.26 -2.94
N ALA A 53 16.49 22.53 -2.58
CA ALA A 53 17.42 23.57 -3.06
C ALA A 53 18.79 23.57 -2.32
N ILE A 54 19.01 22.72 -1.31
CA ILE A 54 20.29 22.62 -0.60
C ILE A 54 21.48 22.43 -1.55
N PRO A 55 21.45 21.54 -2.56
CA PRO A 55 22.54 21.42 -3.53
C PRO A 55 22.76 22.69 -4.35
N GLU A 56 21.69 23.40 -4.71
CA GLU A 56 21.74 24.66 -5.47
C GLU A 56 22.26 25.81 -4.61
N ARG A 57 21.92 25.85 -3.32
CA ARG A 57 22.47 26.83 -2.36
C ARG A 57 23.98 26.69 -2.18
N LEU A 58 24.48 25.45 -2.14
CA LEU A 58 25.92 25.20 -2.07
C LEU A 58 26.66 25.65 -3.33
N THR A 59 25.95 25.80 -4.45
CA THR A 59 26.51 26.32 -5.72
C THR A 59 26.22 27.81 -5.97
N GLY A 60 25.56 28.51 -5.02
CA GLY A 60 25.29 29.95 -5.10
C GLY A 60 24.21 30.40 -6.08
N LYS A 61 23.36 29.48 -6.58
CA LYS A 61 22.34 29.74 -7.61
C LYS A 61 20.89 29.77 -7.09
N HIS A 62 20.69 29.97 -5.79
CA HIS A 62 19.34 29.92 -5.19
C HIS A 62 18.52 31.19 -5.51
N GLN A 63 17.28 30.99 -5.99
CA GLN A 63 16.21 32.00 -6.06
C GLN A 63 15.00 31.55 -5.24
N PRO A 64 14.30 32.48 -4.55
CA PRO A 64 13.08 32.12 -3.83
C PRO A 64 12.03 31.62 -4.83
N THR A 65 11.41 30.48 -4.48
CA THR A 65 10.43 29.81 -5.32
C THR A 65 9.04 30.29 -4.95
N SER A 66 8.42 31.14 -5.79
CA SER A 66 6.98 31.32 -5.79
C SER A 66 6.35 30.31 -6.75
N LEU A 67 5.17 29.77 -6.41
CA LEU A 67 4.37 28.91 -7.29
C LEU A 67 3.16 29.68 -7.82
N VAL A 68 3.39 30.87 -8.33
CA VAL A 68 2.39 31.60 -9.12
C VAL A 68 2.50 31.10 -10.55
N LEU A 69 1.38 30.61 -11.09
CA LEU A 69 1.33 29.99 -12.43
C LEU A 69 1.78 30.94 -13.55
N ASP A 70 1.49 32.23 -13.39
CA ASP A 70 1.87 33.25 -14.37
C ASP A 70 3.41 33.43 -14.48
N ASP A 71 4.16 33.02 -13.43
CA ASP A 71 5.63 33.06 -13.40
C ASP A 71 6.27 31.75 -13.94
N LEU A 72 5.46 30.69 -14.17
CA LEU A 72 5.95 29.41 -14.71
C LEU A 72 6.09 29.47 -16.23
N ARG A 73 7.18 30.07 -16.69
CA ARG A 73 7.54 30.08 -18.11
C ARG A 73 8.96 29.53 -18.28
N SER A 74 9.05 28.42 -18.99
CA SER A 74 10.34 27.94 -19.48
C SER A 74 10.88 28.89 -20.54
N THR A 75 12.15 29.20 -20.46
CA THR A 75 12.85 29.99 -21.49
C THR A 75 14.15 29.28 -21.90
N PRO A 76 14.71 29.54 -23.06
CA PRO A 76 15.99 28.94 -23.45
C PRO A 76 17.11 29.12 -22.43
N ASP A 77 17.14 30.28 -21.76
CA ASP A 77 18.15 30.61 -20.72
C ASP A 77 17.82 30.01 -19.36
N LYS A 78 16.54 29.71 -19.10
CA LYS A 78 16.04 29.12 -17.85
C LYS A 78 14.97 28.08 -18.14
N PRO A 79 15.37 26.89 -18.63
CA PRO A 79 14.43 25.82 -18.91
C PRO A 79 13.82 25.27 -17.61
N GLY A 80 12.55 24.82 -17.69
CA GLY A 80 11.82 24.31 -16.54
C GLY A 80 10.37 23.99 -16.87
N PHE A 81 9.49 24.09 -15.88
CA PHE A 81 8.06 23.90 -16.08
C PHE A 81 7.43 25.02 -16.89
N SER A 82 6.49 24.66 -17.78
CA SER A 82 5.68 25.58 -18.57
C SER A 82 4.20 25.21 -18.49
N LEU A 83 3.34 26.21 -18.49
CA LEU A 83 1.91 26.01 -18.78
C LEU A 83 1.77 25.56 -20.23
N LEU A 84 1.27 24.33 -20.45
CA LEU A 84 1.17 23.72 -21.77
C LEU A 84 -0.24 23.79 -22.35
N LEU A 85 -1.27 23.55 -21.51
CA LEU A 85 -2.67 23.56 -21.89
C LEU A 85 -3.51 24.22 -20.82
N GLU A 86 -4.60 24.91 -21.24
CA GLU A 86 -5.56 25.53 -20.33
C GLU A 86 -6.98 25.44 -20.93
N ASP A 87 -7.91 25.00 -20.11
CA ASP A 87 -9.36 25.09 -20.31
C ASP A 87 -9.89 26.03 -19.21
N GLU A 88 -10.08 27.31 -19.59
CA GLU A 88 -10.37 28.41 -18.65
C GLU A 88 -11.59 28.10 -17.77
N GLY A 89 -11.45 28.34 -16.49
CA GLY A 89 -12.50 28.06 -15.49
C GLY A 89 -12.54 26.60 -15.03
N ARG A 90 -11.76 25.69 -15.63
CA ARG A 90 -11.91 24.25 -15.40
C ARG A 90 -10.62 23.50 -15.10
N GLU A 91 -9.63 23.59 -15.98
CA GLU A 91 -8.40 22.81 -15.86
C GLU A 91 -7.23 23.53 -16.50
N PHE A 92 -6.07 23.42 -15.92
CA PHE A 92 -4.81 23.77 -16.56
C PHE A 92 -3.78 22.64 -16.36
N ALA A 93 -2.89 22.48 -17.34
CA ALA A 93 -1.85 21.47 -17.33
C ALA A 93 -0.49 22.07 -17.56
N ILE A 94 0.45 21.68 -16.73
CA ILE A 94 1.84 22.13 -16.72
C ILE A 94 2.75 20.94 -16.99
N GLY A 95 3.81 21.15 -17.75
CA GLY A 95 4.76 20.08 -18.03
C GLY A 95 6.19 20.55 -18.07
N ALA A 96 7.10 19.59 -17.90
CA ALA A 96 8.54 19.75 -18.04
C ALA A 96 9.17 18.46 -18.54
N ILE A 97 10.32 18.57 -19.19
CA ILE A 97 11.15 17.45 -19.61
C ILE A 97 12.54 17.64 -19.01
N GLY A 98 13.13 16.57 -18.50
CA GLY A 98 14.48 16.62 -17.94
C GLY A 98 14.87 15.34 -17.22
N GLU A 99 16.12 15.25 -16.81
CA GLU A 99 16.61 14.14 -15.99
C GLU A 99 16.28 14.37 -14.50
N VAL A 100 14.98 14.27 -14.15
CA VAL A 100 14.46 14.64 -12.81
C VAL A 100 15.01 13.81 -11.64
N PHE A 101 15.70 12.73 -11.93
CA PHE A 101 16.41 11.90 -10.95
C PHE A 101 17.78 12.45 -10.57
N GLN A 102 18.26 13.52 -11.20
CA GLN A 102 19.52 14.18 -10.83
C GLN A 102 19.31 15.21 -9.70
N PRO A 103 20.29 15.42 -8.83
CA PRO A 103 20.21 16.44 -7.76
C PRO A 103 19.98 17.86 -8.27
N VAL A 104 20.64 18.23 -9.37
CA VAL A 104 20.38 19.44 -10.16
C VAL A 104 19.77 18.98 -11.48
N ILE A 105 18.50 19.31 -11.69
CA ILE A 105 17.78 18.80 -12.85
C ILE A 105 18.18 19.57 -14.12
N PRO A 106 18.78 18.90 -15.10
CA PRO A 106 18.99 19.50 -16.43
C PRO A 106 17.66 19.46 -17.20
N PHE A 107 16.87 20.53 -17.03
CA PHE A 107 15.63 20.66 -17.78
C PHE A 107 15.89 20.99 -19.24
N VAL A 108 15.02 20.47 -20.10
CA VAL A 108 14.96 20.82 -21.52
C VAL A 108 14.00 22.00 -21.71
N TYR A 109 14.34 22.91 -22.61
CA TYR A 109 13.43 23.99 -22.97
C TYR A 109 12.23 23.46 -23.76
N VAL A 110 11.03 23.66 -23.23
CA VAL A 110 9.77 23.24 -23.83
C VAL A 110 8.87 24.48 -23.95
N PRO A 111 8.71 25.05 -25.15
CA PRO A 111 7.92 26.27 -25.35
C PRO A 111 6.40 26.05 -25.28
N ASP A 112 5.91 24.89 -25.74
CA ASP A 112 4.49 24.60 -25.91
C ASP A 112 4.18 23.09 -25.86
N ALA A 113 2.90 22.76 -25.95
CA ALA A 113 2.43 21.37 -25.93
C ALA A 113 2.93 20.52 -27.12
N PRO A 114 2.94 21.00 -28.37
CA PRO A 114 3.54 20.27 -29.48
C PRO A 114 5.00 19.89 -29.23
N ALA A 115 5.84 20.82 -28.78
CA ALA A 115 7.24 20.55 -28.45
C ALA A 115 7.39 19.52 -27.32
N PHE A 116 6.45 19.51 -26.35
CA PHE A 116 6.42 18.50 -25.30
C PHE A 116 6.08 17.11 -25.85
N LEU A 117 5.09 17.03 -26.75
CA LEU A 117 4.64 15.77 -27.34
C LEU A 117 5.68 15.15 -28.25
N ASP A 118 6.24 15.93 -29.15
CA ASP A 118 7.17 15.49 -30.20
C ASP A 118 8.59 15.21 -29.69
N PHE A 119 8.86 15.49 -28.41
CA PHE A 119 10.17 15.29 -27.83
C PHE A 119 10.50 13.79 -27.63
N GLU A 120 11.60 13.32 -28.23
CA GLU A 120 12.00 11.90 -28.22
C GLU A 120 13.47 11.64 -27.85
N GLU A 121 14.24 12.67 -27.47
CA GLU A 121 15.64 12.47 -27.11
C GLU A 121 15.78 11.48 -25.95
N PRO A 122 16.70 10.48 -26.06
CA PRO A 122 16.82 9.43 -25.05
C PRO A 122 17.26 9.94 -23.67
N GLY A 123 16.92 9.21 -22.63
CA GLY A 123 17.38 9.48 -21.28
C GLY A 123 16.52 10.47 -20.50
N GLN A 124 15.43 10.96 -21.05
CA GLN A 124 14.61 12.02 -20.48
C GLN A 124 13.32 11.52 -19.82
N VAL A 125 12.84 12.28 -18.84
CA VAL A 125 11.57 12.05 -18.15
C VAL A 125 10.63 13.19 -18.51
N LYS A 126 9.43 12.85 -18.99
CA LYS A 126 8.31 13.75 -19.20
C LYS A 126 7.44 13.77 -17.96
N VAL A 127 7.32 14.91 -17.30
CA VAL A 127 6.45 15.12 -16.13
C VAL A 127 5.37 16.11 -16.52
N ALA A 128 4.12 15.76 -16.35
CA ALA A 128 3.00 16.68 -16.48
C ALA A 128 2.09 16.58 -15.26
N TRP A 129 1.55 17.72 -14.82
CA TRP A 129 0.55 17.75 -13.77
C TRP A 129 -0.53 18.80 -14.09
N SER A 130 -1.74 18.53 -13.62
CA SER A 130 -2.86 19.45 -13.76
C SER A 130 -3.54 19.74 -12.44
N ILE A 131 -4.18 20.91 -12.37
CA ILE A 131 -5.20 21.19 -11.37
C ILE A 131 -6.53 21.35 -12.11
N ARG A 132 -7.53 20.60 -11.66
CA ARG A 132 -8.88 20.58 -12.22
C ARG A 132 -9.88 21.00 -11.15
N VAL A 133 -10.78 21.89 -11.52
CA VAL A 133 -11.90 22.34 -10.70
C VAL A 133 -13.18 21.69 -11.23
N LEU A 134 -13.80 20.85 -10.42
CA LEU A 134 -15.02 20.13 -10.76
C LEU A 134 -16.17 20.65 -9.90
N PRO A 135 -17.28 21.09 -10.48
CA PRO A 135 -18.46 21.45 -9.70
C PRO A 135 -19.06 20.19 -9.05
N LEU A 136 -19.29 20.22 -7.75
CA LEU A 136 -20.08 19.24 -7.01
C LEU A 136 -21.52 19.70 -6.81
N GLY A 137 -21.75 21.03 -6.88
CA GLY A 137 -23.02 21.71 -6.77
C GLY A 137 -22.88 23.19 -7.15
N GLU A 138 -23.88 24.02 -6.85
CA GLU A 138 -23.81 25.45 -7.14
C GLU A 138 -22.79 26.20 -6.27
N ARG A 139 -22.50 25.68 -5.07
CA ARG A 139 -21.65 26.33 -4.06
C ARG A 139 -20.46 25.49 -3.64
N ASP A 140 -20.32 24.31 -4.18
CA ASP A 140 -19.33 23.33 -3.77
C ASP A 140 -18.53 22.84 -4.98
N SER A 141 -17.24 22.62 -4.76
CA SER A 141 -16.32 22.22 -5.82
C SER A 141 -15.31 21.18 -5.33
N ARG A 142 -14.83 20.36 -6.25
CA ARG A 142 -13.66 19.50 -6.06
C ARG A 142 -12.45 20.14 -6.71
N ILE A 143 -11.36 20.21 -6.00
CA ILE A 143 -10.04 20.53 -6.53
C ILE A 143 -9.27 19.20 -6.68
N GLU A 144 -8.94 18.82 -7.89
CA GLU A 144 -8.18 17.61 -8.20
C GLU A 144 -6.81 18.00 -8.73
N VAL A 145 -5.77 17.38 -8.18
CA VAL A 145 -4.38 17.48 -8.64
C VAL A 145 -3.98 16.13 -9.21
N GLU A 146 -3.68 16.08 -10.49
CA GLU A 146 -3.22 14.87 -11.16
C GLU A 146 -1.78 15.04 -11.63
N VAL A 147 -0.95 14.02 -11.41
CA VAL A 147 0.45 13.98 -11.86
C VAL A 147 0.64 12.75 -12.74
N ARG A 148 1.18 12.96 -13.94
CA ARG A 148 1.56 11.89 -14.86
C ARG A 148 3.03 11.96 -15.20
N VAL A 149 3.65 10.80 -15.27
CA VAL A 149 5.04 10.68 -15.69
C VAL A 149 5.18 9.58 -16.73
N ASP A 150 5.92 9.89 -17.77
CA ASP A 150 6.42 8.93 -18.75
C ASP A 150 7.89 9.24 -19.06
N THR A 151 8.54 8.38 -19.82
CA THR A 151 9.96 8.52 -20.16
C THR A 151 10.20 8.20 -21.63
N THR A 152 11.22 8.81 -22.20
CA THR A 152 11.57 8.59 -23.60
C THR A 152 12.14 7.20 -23.88
N ASP A 153 12.63 6.50 -22.85
CA ASP A 153 13.14 5.14 -22.97
C ASP A 153 13.07 4.34 -21.65
N ALA A 154 13.34 3.04 -21.73
CA ALA A 154 13.27 2.12 -20.60
C ALA A 154 14.38 2.32 -19.56
N ASP A 155 15.52 2.90 -19.94
CA ASP A 155 16.64 3.17 -19.02
C ASP A 155 16.33 4.39 -18.15
N ALA A 156 15.80 5.46 -18.76
CA ALA A 156 15.28 6.62 -18.06
C ALA A 156 14.19 6.23 -17.06
N TRP A 157 13.29 5.29 -17.45
CA TRP A 157 12.26 4.78 -16.55
C TRP A 157 12.86 4.09 -15.33
N ARG A 158 13.81 3.15 -15.50
CA ARG A 158 14.45 2.46 -14.38
C ARG A 158 15.14 3.41 -13.39
N LYS A 159 15.78 4.47 -13.90
CA LYS A 159 16.41 5.50 -13.06
C LYS A 159 15.36 6.32 -12.31
N PHE A 160 14.30 6.74 -13.01
CA PHE A 160 13.20 7.51 -12.43
C PHE A 160 12.45 6.69 -11.36
N GLU A 161 12.10 5.44 -11.64
CA GLU A 161 11.39 4.55 -10.71
C GLU A 161 12.14 4.41 -9.37
N ARG A 162 13.46 4.18 -9.42
CA ARG A 162 14.29 4.13 -8.21
C ARG A 162 14.30 5.44 -7.44
N TYR A 163 14.44 6.54 -8.14
CA TYR A 163 14.39 7.86 -7.54
C TYR A 163 13.02 8.13 -6.90
N PHE A 164 11.93 7.81 -7.62
CA PHE A 164 10.57 8.06 -7.15
C PHE A 164 10.18 7.19 -5.96
N MET A 165 10.71 5.98 -5.83
CA MET A 165 10.54 5.16 -4.62
C MET A 165 11.05 5.85 -3.35
N LEU A 166 12.06 6.72 -3.47
CA LEU A 166 12.59 7.48 -2.34
C LEU A 166 11.80 8.76 -2.08
N ILE A 167 11.46 9.51 -3.14
CA ILE A 167 10.86 10.84 -3.00
C ILE A 167 9.32 10.84 -3.09
N GLY A 168 8.71 9.79 -3.64
CA GLY A 168 7.26 9.71 -3.88
C GLY A 168 6.41 9.99 -2.64
N PRO A 169 6.73 9.41 -1.45
CA PRO A 169 6.02 9.73 -0.21
C PRO A 169 6.06 11.21 0.14
N GLY A 170 7.21 11.87 -0.06
CA GLY A 170 7.36 13.32 0.14
C GLY A 170 6.56 14.15 -0.87
N SER A 171 6.57 13.75 -2.14
CA SER A 171 5.79 14.38 -3.20
C SER A 171 4.28 14.36 -2.89
N ARG A 172 3.77 13.21 -2.44
CA ARG A 172 2.36 13.07 -2.03
C ARG A 172 2.03 13.95 -0.82
N LEU A 173 2.92 14.01 0.18
CA LEU A 173 2.73 14.86 1.36
C LEU A 173 2.59 16.33 0.97
N ILE A 174 3.41 16.82 0.03
CA ILE A 174 3.34 18.20 -0.44
C ILE A 174 1.99 18.50 -1.08
N ARG A 175 1.49 17.63 -1.97
CA ARG A 175 0.18 17.82 -2.61
C ARG A 175 -0.95 17.85 -1.59
N ARG A 176 -0.93 16.96 -0.59
CA ARG A 176 -1.92 16.95 0.50
C ARG A 176 -1.88 18.23 1.34
N ILE A 177 -0.68 18.76 1.63
CA ILE A 177 -0.54 20.04 2.35
C ILE A 177 -1.08 21.20 1.52
N LEU A 178 -0.78 21.22 0.22
CA LEU A 178 -1.31 22.21 -0.71
C LEU A 178 -2.85 22.19 -0.71
N LEU A 179 -3.45 21.02 -0.94
CA LEU A 179 -4.89 20.83 -0.96
C LEU A 179 -5.55 21.18 0.39
N SER A 180 -4.93 20.80 1.50
CA SER A 180 -5.40 21.20 2.84
C SER A 180 -5.33 22.71 3.08
N GLY A 181 -4.33 23.39 2.52
CA GLY A 181 -4.22 24.85 2.55
C GLY A 181 -5.34 25.51 1.79
N LEU A 182 -5.62 25.04 0.57
CA LEU A 182 -6.72 25.53 -0.26
C LEU A 182 -8.09 25.30 0.41
N ALA A 183 -8.29 24.12 1.01
CA ALA A 183 -9.53 23.83 1.74
C ALA A 183 -9.73 24.75 2.94
N LYS A 184 -8.69 25.11 3.67
CA LYS A 184 -8.78 26.08 4.78
C LYS A 184 -9.17 27.48 4.31
N GLU A 185 -8.69 27.89 3.15
CA GLU A 185 -8.96 29.23 2.60
C GLU A 185 -10.35 29.31 1.97
N LEU A 186 -10.83 28.24 1.32
CA LEU A 186 -12.08 28.19 0.60
C LEU A 186 -13.28 27.74 1.47
N GLY A 187 -13.02 27.07 2.59
CA GLY A 187 -14.01 26.42 3.45
C GLY A 187 -14.12 24.92 3.15
N THR A 188 -14.39 24.14 4.19
CA THR A 188 -14.61 22.69 4.06
C THR A 188 -16.09 22.36 4.01
N LEU A 189 -16.48 21.27 3.35
CA LEU A 189 -17.87 20.80 3.30
C LEU A 189 -18.41 20.35 4.66
N GLU A 190 -17.55 20.11 5.63
CA GLU A 190 -17.89 19.54 6.95
C GLU A 190 -19.00 20.28 7.69
N ALA A 191 -19.08 21.61 7.56
CA ALA A 191 -20.08 22.41 8.26
C ALA A 191 -21.52 22.18 7.74
N ALA A 192 -21.66 21.92 6.44
CA ALA A 192 -22.95 21.60 5.82
C ALA A 192 -23.36 20.15 6.14
N GLU A 193 -22.40 19.23 6.05
CA GLU A 193 -22.60 17.79 6.32
C GLU A 193 -22.95 17.52 7.79
N ALA A 194 -22.45 18.32 8.73
CA ALA A 194 -22.81 18.22 10.14
C ALA A 194 -24.31 18.46 10.40
N GLN A 195 -25.03 19.12 9.49
CA GLN A 195 -26.47 19.40 9.60
C GLN A 195 -27.33 18.31 8.94
N LEU A 196 -26.76 17.38 8.19
CA LEU A 196 -27.50 16.28 7.59
C LEU A 196 -28.02 15.33 8.67
N SER A 197 -29.22 14.78 8.46
CA SER A 197 -29.70 13.63 9.25
C SER A 197 -29.13 12.36 8.62
N LEU A 198 -28.29 11.63 9.35
CA LEU A 198 -27.67 10.39 8.88
C LEU A 198 -28.26 9.17 9.60
N PRO A 199 -28.28 7.98 8.95
CA PRO A 199 -28.68 6.74 9.59
C PRO A 199 -27.92 6.50 10.90
N GLY A 200 -28.63 6.13 11.97
CA GLY A 200 -28.07 5.87 13.29
C GLY A 200 -27.98 7.08 14.21
N ASP A 201 -28.35 8.30 13.77
CA ASP A 201 -28.39 9.48 14.65
C ASP A 201 -29.38 9.30 15.80
N GLU A 202 -30.49 8.60 15.55
CA GLU A 202 -31.50 8.27 16.55
C GLU A 202 -31.02 7.27 17.61
N LEU A 203 -30.05 6.43 17.31
CA LEU A 203 -29.53 5.41 18.23
C LEU A 203 -28.76 6.02 19.40
N LEU A 204 -28.13 7.16 19.18
CA LEU A 204 -27.45 7.95 20.19
C LEU A 204 -27.87 9.42 20.08
N ALA A 205 -29.17 9.70 20.30
CA ALA A 205 -29.76 11.01 20.07
C ALA A 205 -29.08 12.15 20.83
N THR A 206 -28.54 11.87 22.03
CA THR A 206 -27.75 12.82 22.82
C THR A 206 -26.30 12.42 22.83
N ALA A 207 -25.45 13.14 22.11
CA ALA A 207 -24.01 12.97 22.09
C ALA A 207 -23.29 14.15 22.73
N ASP A 208 -22.23 13.88 23.51
CA ASP A 208 -21.34 14.92 24.06
C ASP A 208 -20.27 15.37 23.06
N ALA A 209 -20.00 14.54 22.05
CA ALA A 209 -19.10 14.83 20.94
C ALA A 209 -19.64 14.23 19.64
N GLU A 210 -19.46 14.97 18.57
CA GLU A 210 -19.79 14.55 17.21
C GLU A 210 -18.66 14.98 16.25
N LEU A 211 -18.37 14.13 15.28
CA LEU A 211 -17.48 14.39 14.17
C LEU A 211 -18.13 13.86 12.90
N THR A 212 -18.33 14.73 11.93
CA THR A 212 -18.85 14.37 10.61
C THR A 212 -17.79 14.71 9.57
N ASP A 213 -17.43 13.75 8.74
CA ASP A 213 -16.56 13.91 7.59
C ASP A 213 -17.22 13.26 6.37
N GLY A 214 -16.78 13.62 5.19
CA GLY A 214 -17.24 13.00 3.96
C GLY A 214 -16.16 13.01 2.90
N ILE A 215 -16.26 12.06 1.97
CA ILE A 215 -15.40 11.98 0.79
C ILE A 215 -16.22 11.59 -0.43
N THR A 216 -15.91 12.20 -1.57
CA THR A 216 -16.51 11.81 -2.83
C THR A 216 -15.59 10.81 -3.54
N ILE A 217 -16.14 9.65 -3.89
CA ILE A 217 -15.40 8.52 -4.45
C ILE A 217 -15.85 8.28 -5.89
N GLU A 218 -14.92 8.12 -6.82
CA GLU A 218 -15.21 7.71 -8.20
C GLU A 218 -15.56 6.22 -8.25
N GLY A 219 -16.83 5.95 -8.06
CA GLY A 219 -17.40 4.61 -8.09
C GLY A 219 -18.85 4.60 -7.61
N PRO A 220 -19.68 3.70 -8.14
CA PRO A 220 -21.03 3.50 -7.65
C PRO A 220 -21.01 2.84 -6.25
N PRO A 221 -22.09 2.94 -5.46
CA PRO A 221 -22.17 2.38 -4.11
C PRO A 221 -21.79 0.89 -4.03
N GLU A 222 -22.10 0.11 -5.06
CA GLU A 222 -21.84 -1.33 -5.15
C GLU A 222 -20.34 -1.65 -5.15
N ARG A 223 -19.49 -0.72 -5.61
CA ARG A 223 -18.03 -0.85 -5.56
C ARG A 223 -17.45 -0.44 -4.21
N ILE A 224 -18.11 0.44 -3.48
CA ILE A 224 -17.66 0.95 -2.17
C ILE A 224 -18.09 0.01 -1.05
N TRP A 225 -19.33 -0.48 -1.12
CA TRP A 225 -19.96 -1.31 -0.09
C TRP A 225 -19.12 -2.52 0.36
N PRO A 226 -18.54 -3.33 -0.54
CA PRO A 226 -17.69 -4.46 -0.16
C PRO A 226 -16.51 -4.08 0.74
N TRP A 227 -15.94 -2.90 0.54
CA TRP A 227 -14.84 -2.39 1.37
C TRP A 227 -15.30 -1.98 2.77
N LEU A 228 -16.52 -1.41 2.89
CA LEU A 228 -17.08 -1.03 4.20
C LEU A 228 -17.38 -2.27 5.06
N ILE A 229 -18.02 -3.29 4.50
CA ILE A 229 -18.43 -4.46 5.29
C ILE A 229 -17.29 -5.38 5.70
N GLN A 230 -16.15 -5.34 5.04
CA GLN A 230 -14.99 -6.13 5.43
C GLN A 230 -14.10 -5.45 6.49
N MET A 231 -14.32 -4.18 6.84
CA MET A 231 -13.51 -3.44 7.83
C MET A 231 -13.45 -4.15 9.19
N GLY A 232 -12.42 -3.83 9.96
CA GLY A 232 -12.20 -4.27 11.34
C GLY A 232 -10.81 -4.80 11.62
N CYS A 233 -10.34 -4.66 12.86
CA CYS A 233 -9.11 -5.28 13.33
C CYS A 233 -9.22 -6.80 13.23
N GLN A 234 -8.18 -7.48 12.77
CA GLN A 234 -8.19 -8.92 12.45
C GLN A 234 -9.22 -9.32 11.35
N ARG A 235 -9.77 -8.36 10.66
CA ARG A 235 -10.50 -8.49 9.40
C ARG A 235 -9.66 -7.84 8.31
N ALA A 236 -10.26 -7.00 7.47
CA ALA A 236 -9.52 -6.29 6.43
C ALA A 236 -8.77 -5.05 6.92
N GLY A 237 -8.74 -4.76 8.21
CA GLY A 237 -8.26 -3.50 8.79
C GLY A 237 -9.27 -2.37 8.65
N PHE A 238 -8.93 -1.18 9.16
CA PHE A 238 -9.77 0.02 9.05
C PHE A 238 -9.28 0.98 7.95
N TYR A 239 -8.25 0.60 7.18
CA TYR A 239 -7.65 1.41 6.11
C TYR A 239 -7.04 2.74 6.59
N SER A 240 -6.82 2.89 7.88
CA SER A 240 -6.25 4.07 8.52
C SER A 240 -4.76 3.86 8.85
N VAL A 241 -4.35 4.08 10.07
CA VAL A 241 -2.99 3.87 10.54
C VAL A 241 -2.87 2.50 11.18
N ASP A 242 -2.51 1.49 10.41
CA ASP A 242 -2.46 0.08 10.81
C ASP A 242 -1.72 -0.20 12.14
N LEU A 243 -0.75 0.65 12.50
CA LEU A 243 -0.02 0.53 13.76
C LEU A 243 -0.92 0.82 14.98
N LEU A 244 -1.91 1.69 14.81
CA LEU A 244 -2.79 2.18 15.88
C LEU A 244 -4.08 1.38 15.99
N ASP A 245 -4.69 1.03 14.84
CA ASP A 245 -6.04 0.46 14.79
C ASP A 245 -6.12 -0.97 14.29
N ASN A 246 -5.04 -1.51 13.72
CA ASN A 246 -5.00 -2.87 13.20
C ASN A 246 -3.87 -3.73 13.83
N ALA A 247 -3.47 -3.41 15.05
CA ALA A 247 -2.42 -4.12 15.78
C ALA A 247 -1.09 -4.26 15.01
N GLY A 248 -0.81 -3.31 14.11
CA GLY A 248 0.34 -3.32 13.23
C GLY A 248 0.22 -4.29 12.06
N GLU A 249 -0.90 -4.97 11.86
CA GLU A 249 -1.16 -5.77 10.66
C GLU A 249 -1.59 -4.84 9.51
N ARG A 250 -1.19 -5.19 8.29
CA ARG A 250 -1.52 -4.37 7.12
C ARG A 250 -3.00 -4.51 6.78
N SER A 251 -3.69 -3.39 6.55
CA SER A 251 -5.03 -3.38 5.97
C SER A 251 -5.03 -4.00 4.57
N ALA A 252 -6.05 -4.80 4.26
CA ALA A 252 -6.17 -5.49 2.99
C ALA A 252 -6.18 -4.51 1.81
N ARG A 253 -5.52 -4.89 0.73
CA ARG A 253 -5.43 -4.13 -0.53
C ARG A 253 -6.36 -4.70 -1.60
N GLU A 254 -7.03 -5.80 -1.30
CA GLU A 254 -7.97 -6.52 -2.15
C GLU A 254 -9.22 -6.88 -1.36
N LEU A 255 -10.31 -7.18 -2.06
CA LEU A 255 -11.53 -7.67 -1.42
C LEU A 255 -11.31 -9.11 -0.94
N VAL A 256 -11.73 -9.37 0.29
CA VAL A 256 -11.63 -10.68 0.95
C VAL A 256 -13.00 -11.35 0.89
N PRO A 257 -13.20 -12.41 0.06
CA PRO A 257 -14.50 -13.03 -0.16
C PRO A 257 -15.18 -13.51 1.13
N GLU A 258 -14.42 -14.04 2.08
CA GLU A 258 -14.89 -14.56 3.36
C GLU A 258 -15.48 -13.48 4.27
N LEU A 259 -15.11 -12.21 4.05
CA LEU A 259 -15.56 -11.06 4.84
C LEU A 259 -16.73 -10.30 4.22
N GLN A 260 -17.26 -10.76 3.08
CA GLN A 260 -18.35 -10.09 2.36
C GLN A 260 -19.73 -10.29 2.95
N HIS A 261 -19.81 -10.78 4.20
CA HIS A 261 -21.06 -10.96 4.93
C HIS A 261 -20.96 -10.30 6.30
N LEU A 262 -21.84 -9.33 6.56
CA LEU A 262 -21.96 -8.66 7.83
C LEU A 262 -23.44 -8.62 8.24
N SER A 263 -23.73 -8.85 9.53
CA SER A 263 -25.10 -8.91 10.05
C SER A 263 -25.25 -8.09 11.31
N VAL A 264 -26.45 -7.56 11.54
CA VAL A 264 -26.82 -6.90 12.79
C VAL A 264 -26.57 -7.81 13.99
N GLY A 265 -26.00 -7.25 15.06
CA GLY A 265 -25.57 -7.94 16.26
C GLY A 265 -24.19 -8.60 16.18
N GLN A 266 -23.58 -8.68 15.01
CA GLN A 266 -22.19 -9.14 14.87
C GLN A 266 -21.23 -8.08 15.40
N VAL A 267 -20.11 -8.49 16.01
CA VAL A 267 -19.07 -7.56 16.50
C VAL A 267 -17.94 -7.46 15.48
N VAL A 268 -17.64 -6.23 15.07
CA VAL A 268 -16.46 -5.87 14.29
C VAL A 268 -15.35 -5.56 15.30
N PRO A 269 -14.28 -6.38 15.39
CA PRO A 269 -13.23 -6.17 16.39
C PRO A 269 -12.51 -4.83 16.19
N ALA A 270 -12.24 -4.11 17.28
CA ALA A 270 -11.46 -2.89 17.30
C ALA A 270 -10.02 -3.10 17.83
N SER A 271 -9.75 -4.26 18.43
CA SER A 271 -8.44 -4.61 18.98
C SER A 271 -8.09 -6.08 18.69
N ARG A 272 -6.78 -6.40 18.75
CA ARG A 272 -6.26 -7.77 18.52
C ARG A 272 -6.80 -8.80 19.51
N GLN A 273 -7.12 -8.37 20.73
CA GLN A 273 -7.59 -9.27 21.78
C GLN A 273 -9.08 -9.61 21.64
N GLY A 274 -9.80 -8.97 20.70
CA GLY A 274 -11.22 -9.18 20.45
C GLY A 274 -12.12 -8.74 21.63
N ALA A 275 -11.52 -8.21 22.72
CA ALA A 275 -12.26 -7.79 23.91
C ALA A 275 -13.03 -6.49 23.70
N GLU A 276 -12.65 -5.73 22.67
CA GLU A 276 -13.25 -4.45 22.28
C GLU A 276 -13.60 -4.48 20.81
N GLY A 277 -14.78 -3.98 20.45
CA GLY A 277 -15.22 -3.93 19.08
C GLY A 277 -16.46 -3.06 18.91
N PHE A 278 -16.95 -3.02 17.69
CA PHE A 278 -18.17 -2.32 17.36
C PHE A 278 -19.27 -3.35 17.02
N GLU A 279 -20.38 -3.29 17.73
CA GLU A 279 -21.58 -4.05 17.39
C GLU A 279 -22.20 -3.46 16.13
N VAL A 280 -22.58 -4.30 15.18
CA VAL A 280 -23.29 -3.89 13.97
C VAL A 280 -24.75 -3.60 14.35
N LEU A 281 -25.15 -2.33 14.29
CA LEU A 281 -26.48 -1.88 14.71
C LEU A 281 -27.46 -1.83 13.52
N GLN A 282 -26.96 -1.46 12.34
CA GLN A 282 -27.77 -1.38 11.13
C GLN A 282 -26.94 -1.74 9.91
N VAL A 283 -27.55 -2.50 8.99
CA VAL A 283 -27.02 -2.83 7.67
C VAL A 283 -28.11 -2.59 6.64
N ASP A 284 -27.92 -1.57 5.81
CA ASP A 284 -28.72 -1.30 4.62
C ASP A 284 -27.77 -1.43 3.41
N ALA A 285 -27.84 -2.57 2.75
CA ALA A 285 -26.86 -2.97 1.74
C ALA A 285 -26.75 -1.93 0.60
N GLY A 286 -25.53 -1.46 0.35
CA GLY A 286 -25.25 -0.43 -0.63
C GLY A 286 -25.66 0.98 -0.23
N ARG A 287 -26.19 1.20 0.97
CA ARG A 287 -26.69 2.50 1.43
C ARG A 287 -26.12 2.96 2.76
N ALA A 288 -26.18 2.11 3.80
CA ALA A 288 -25.72 2.50 5.13
C ALA A 288 -25.24 1.33 5.98
N LEU A 289 -24.17 1.59 6.72
CA LEU A 289 -23.66 0.72 7.78
C LEU A 289 -23.56 1.56 9.06
N VAL A 290 -24.19 1.11 10.15
CA VAL A 290 -24.07 1.74 11.46
C VAL A 290 -23.45 0.75 12.43
N LEU A 291 -22.33 1.15 12.99
CA LEU A 291 -21.61 0.46 14.04
C LEU A 291 -21.80 1.19 15.37
N GLY A 292 -21.73 0.48 16.49
CA GLY A 292 -21.78 1.12 17.79
C GLY A 292 -21.10 0.30 18.87
N GLY A 293 -20.86 0.92 20.03
CA GLY A 293 -20.25 0.23 21.16
C GLY A 293 -20.55 0.94 22.46
N LEU A 294 -20.76 0.16 23.50
CA LEU A 294 -20.81 0.62 24.89
C LEU A 294 -19.67 -0.06 25.66
N TYR A 295 -18.77 0.73 26.21
CA TYR A 295 -17.61 0.24 26.94
C TYR A 295 -17.65 0.71 28.40
N ASP A 296 -17.54 -0.24 29.33
CA ASP A 296 -17.37 0.01 30.75
C ASP A 296 -15.88 0.22 31.04
N VAL A 297 -15.51 1.45 31.39
CA VAL A 297 -14.11 1.84 31.63
C VAL A 297 -13.56 1.22 32.93
N GLU A 298 -14.41 0.99 33.93
CA GLU A 298 -13.98 0.43 35.25
C GLU A 298 -13.80 -1.09 35.15
N ALA A 299 -14.73 -1.76 34.50
CA ALA A 299 -14.66 -3.21 34.28
C ALA A 299 -13.73 -3.60 33.11
N ALA A 300 -13.21 -2.63 32.36
CA ALA A 300 -12.45 -2.83 31.12
C ALA A 300 -13.15 -3.85 30.19
N LYS A 301 -14.46 -3.66 29.95
CA LYS A 301 -15.31 -4.62 29.25
C LYS A 301 -16.27 -3.94 28.31
N GLN A 302 -16.43 -4.50 27.12
CA GLN A 302 -17.50 -4.14 26.22
C GLN A 302 -18.83 -4.73 26.71
N LEU A 303 -19.88 -3.91 26.65
CA LEU A 303 -21.26 -4.27 26.91
C LEU A 303 -22.05 -4.26 25.58
N SER A 304 -23.22 -4.91 25.56
CA SER A 304 -24.14 -4.71 24.44
C SER A 304 -24.51 -3.23 24.31
N PHE A 305 -24.62 -2.74 23.08
CA PHE A 305 -24.92 -1.34 22.80
C PHE A 305 -26.16 -0.83 23.54
N TYR A 306 -27.17 -1.67 23.69
CA TYR A 306 -28.44 -1.34 24.36
C TYR A 306 -28.45 -1.57 25.88
N ALA A 307 -27.33 -2.00 26.46
CA ALA A 307 -27.26 -2.19 27.90
C ALA A 307 -27.32 -0.88 28.68
N ALA A 308 -27.64 -0.97 29.97
CA ALA A 308 -27.61 0.20 30.85
C ALA A 308 -26.17 0.76 30.96
N ARG A 309 -26.03 2.07 30.86
CA ARG A 309 -24.75 2.76 30.96
C ARG A 309 -24.18 2.63 32.38
N PRO A 310 -22.94 2.12 32.56
CA PRO A 310 -22.27 2.09 33.85
C PRO A 310 -21.87 3.50 34.31
N ALA A 311 -21.24 3.63 35.49
CA ALA A 311 -20.83 4.92 36.04
C ALA A 311 -19.74 5.62 35.18
N ARG A 312 -18.83 4.82 34.63
CA ARG A 312 -17.77 5.31 33.73
C ARG A 312 -17.84 4.53 32.43
N TYR A 313 -18.18 5.22 31.34
CA TYR A 313 -18.44 4.58 30.05
C TYR A 313 -17.98 5.44 28.88
N TRP A 314 -17.79 4.78 27.73
CA TRP A 314 -17.85 5.34 26.40
C TRP A 314 -18.99 4.66 25.64
N HIS A 315 -19.91 5.45 25.13
CA HIS A 315 -21.02 4.98 24.31
C HIS A 315 -20.94 5.69 22.97
N VAL A 316 -20.70 4.93 21.89
CA VAL A 316 -20.36 5.48 20.58
C VAL A 316 -21.23 4.89 19.50
N THR A 317 -21.52 5.70 18.47
CA THR A 317 -21.99 5.24 17.16
C THR A 317 -21.03 5.70 16.08
N TRP A 318 -20.90 4.91 15.02
CA TRP A 318 -20.09 5.21 13.87
C TRP A 318 -20.88 4.81 12.62
N ALA A 319 -21.41 5.81 11.92
CA ALA A 319 -22.29 5.63 10.77
C ALA A 319 -21.54 5.93 9.47
N PHE A 320 -21.77 5.11 8.47
CA PHE A 320 -21.30 5.23 7.10
C PHE A 320 -22.52 5.26 6.20
N ALA A 321 -22.73 6.36 5.47
CA ALA A 321 -23.86 6.52 4.56
C ALA A 321 -23.38 6.84 3.15
N LEU A 322 -23.87 6.09 2.17
CA LEU A 322 -23.53 6.23 0.76
C LEU A 322 -24.65 7.02 0.06
N GLU A 323 -24.32 8.16 -0.50
CA GLU A 323 -25.20 8.99 -1.31
C GLU A 323 -24.69 8.99 -2.76
N PRO A 324 -25.37 8.31 -3.70
CA PRO A 324 -25.00 8.37 -5.10
C PRO A 324 -25.26 9.76 -5.65
N LEU A 325 -24.22 10.45 -6.11
CA LEU A 325 -24.32 11.75 -6.78
C LEU A 325 -24.69 11.60 -8.26
N ASN A 326 -24.20 10.53 -8.89
CA ASN A 326 -24.51 10.09 -10.24
C ASN A 326 -24.12 8.60 -10.43
N GLU A 327 -24.24 8.06 -11.65
CA GLU A 327 -23.93 6.66 -11.96
C GLU A 327 -22.47 6.26 -11.68
N HIS A 328 -21.54 7.20 -11.58
CA HIS A 328 -20.11 6.95 -11.46
C HIS A 328 -19.48 7.53 -10.20
N THR A 329 -20.24 8.26 -9.41
CA THR A 329 -19.68 9.02 -8.27
C THR A 329 -20.62 8.94 -7.08
N THR A 330 -20.06 8.61 -5.92
CA THR A 330 -20.79 8.47 -4.67
C THR A 330 -20.14 9.34 -3.59
N ARG A 331 -20.95 10.07 -2.82
CA ARG A 331 -20.53 10.72 -1.58
C ARG A 331 -20.64 9.72 -0.43
N LEU A 332 -19.56 9.46 0.28
CA LEU A 332 -19.55 8.71 1.52
C LEU A 332 -19.50 9.69 2.69
N HIS A 333 -20.58 9.75 3.47
CA HIS A 333 -20.66 10.47 4.73
C HIS A 333 -20.31 9.55 5.88
N VAL A 334 -19.45 10.01 6.79
CA VAL A 334 -19.07 9.26 7.99
C VAL A 334 -19.30 10.13 9.21
N ARG A 335 -20.13 9.65 10.15
CA ARG A 335 -20.42 10.33 11.39
C ARG A 335 -20.08 9.46 12.59
N ALA A 336 -19.19 9.95 13.43
CA ALA A 336 -18.90 9.38 14.74
C ALA A 336 -19.56 10.23 15.82
N ARG A 337 -20.33 9.58 16.70
CA ARG A 337 -20.97 10.22 17.87
C ARG A 337 -20.53 9.52 19.14
N ALA A 338 -20.31 10.27 20.20
CA ALA A 338 -19.89 9.73 21.48
C ALA A 338 -20.61 10.39 22.63
N ALA A 339 -21.07 9.58 23.59
CA ALA A 339 -21.57 10.02 24.88
C ALA A 339 -20.68 9.46 26.00
N PHE A 340 -20.34 10.27 26.98
CA PHE A 340 -19.48 9.93 28.10
C PHE A 340 -19.83 10.76 29.34
N PRO A 341 -19.52 10.29 30.58
CA PRO A 341 -19.77 11.05 31.79
C PRO A 341 -18.92 12.33 31.83
N LYS A 342 -19.37 13.32 32.62
CA LYS A 342 -18.68 14.63 32.73
C LYS A 342 -17.18 14.52 33.04
N SER A 343 -16.77 13.49 33.78
CA SER A 343 -15.37 13.18 34.07
C SER A 343 -14.53 12.79 32.83
N GLY A 344 -15.17 12.39 31.74
CA GLY A 344 -14.52 12.00 30.49
C GLY A 344 -14.23 13.16 29.52
N ARG A 345 -14.72 14.37 29.78
CA ARG A 345 -14.61 15.51 28.85
C ARG A 345 -13.17 15.91 28.50
N LEU A 346 -12.25 15.87 29.45
CA LEU A 346 -10.84 16.15 29.19
C LEU A 346 -10.22 15.11 28.26
N HIS A 347 -10.54 13.84 28.45
CA HIS A 347 -10.10 12.76 27.56
C HIS A 347 -10.61 12.94 26.14
N ALA A 348 -11.89 13.28 25.98
CA ALA A 348 -12.50 13.54 24.68
C ALA A 348 -11.79 14.64 23.89
N THR A 349 -11.31 15.69 24.55
CA THR A 349 -10.59 16.81 23.93
C THR A 349 -9.27 16.35 23.26
N TRP A 350 -8.58 15.37 23.87
CA TRP A 350 -7.33 14.82 23.33
C TRP A 350 -7.56 13.74 22.26
N ILE A 351 -8.65 12.97 22.38
CA ILE A 351 -8.98 11.89 21.44
C ILE A 351 -9.49 12.43 20.10
N ARG A 352 -10.25 13.54 20.11
CA ARG A 352 -10.86 14.12 18.89
C ARG A 352 -9.85 14.37 17.73
N PRO A 353 -8.70 15.03 17.94
CA PRO A 353 -7.73 15.24 16.86
C PRO A 353 -7.18 13.94 16.30
N VAL A 354 -6.90 12.95 17.16
CA VAL A 354 -6.39 11.63 16.74
C VAL A 354 -7.45 10.89 15.93
N HIS A 355 -8.70 10.85 16.43
CA HIS A 355 -9.80 10.20 15.73
C HIS A 355 -10.06 10.86 14.37
N ARG A 356 -10.08 12.20 14.31
CA ARG A 356 -10.23 12.94 13.05
C ARG A 356 -9.13 12.63 12.05
N PHE A 357 -7.89 12.58 12.49
CA PHE A 357 -6.76 12.20 11.65
C PHE A 357 -6.94 10.78 11.11
N MET A 358 -7.26 9.81 11.98
CA MET A 358 -7.45 8.41 11.59
C MET A 358 -8.65 8.23 10.64
N GLN A 359 -9.76 8.94 10.89
CA GLN A 359 -10.95 8.90 10.03
C GLN A 359 -10.65 9.49 8.64
N HIS A 360 -9.92 10.58 8.58
CA HIS A 360 -9.48 11.17 7.31
C HIS A 360 -8.59 10.21 6.51
N GLU A 361 -7.56 9.62 7.15
CA GLU A 361 -6.70 8.61 6.50
C GLU A 361 -7.50 7.39 6.03
N MET A 362 -8.48 6.94 6.82
CA MET A 362 -9.39 5.85 6.45
C MET A 362 -10.17 6.19 5.17
N LEU A 363 -10.76 7.37 5.09
CA LEU A 363 -11.55 7.81 3.94
C LEU A 363 -10.70 7.89 2.67
N GLU A 364 -9.53 8.52 2.74
CA GLU A 364 -8.59 8.64 1.62
C GLU A 364 -8.11 7.26 1.12
N HIS A 365 -7.75 6.39 2.04
CA HIS A 365 -7.29 5.04 1.69
C HIS A 365 -8.41 4.13 1.19
N LEU A 366 -9.65 4.33 1.65
CA LEU A 366 -10.82 3.65 1.12
C LEU A 366 -11.09 4.10 -0.33
N ALA A 367 -11.11 5.42 -0.58
CA ALA A 367 -11.27 5.97 -1.92
C ALA A 367 -10.19 5.43 -2.88
N ALA A 368 -8.92 5.45 -2.47
CA ALA A 368 -7.82 4.92 -3.27
C ALA A 368 -7.98 3.43 -3.63
N ARG A 369 -8.61 2.62 -2.76
CA ARG A 369 -8.92 1.20 -3.02
C ARG A 369 -10.02 1.04 -4.08
N VAL A 370 -11.12 1.76 -3.90
CA VAL A 370 -12.25 1.71 -4.85
C VAL A 370 -11.86 2.19 -6.24
N GLU A 371 -11.04 3.24 -6.30
CA GLU A 371 -10.60 3.88 -7.53
C GLU A 371 -9.35 3.21 -8.16
N GLY A 372 -8.79 2.20 -7.50
CA GLY A 372 -7.60 1.49 -8.00
C GLY A 372 -6.31 2.33 -7.98
N ARG A 373 -6.27 3.39 -7.16
CA ARG A 373 -5.15 4.34 -7.05
C ARG A 373 -4.16 4.02 -5.93
N LEU A 374 -4.24 2.82 -5.33
CA LEU A 374 -3.27 2.44 -4.31
C LEU A 374 -1.86 2.44 -4.88
N PRO A 375 -0.90 3.09 -4.21
CA PRO A 375 0.49 3.07 -4.65
C PRO A 375 1.05 1.64 -4.62
N GLN A 376 1.97 1.35 -5.53
CA GLN A 376 2.66 0.06 -5.56
C GLN A 376 3.40 -0.21 -4.25
N ASN A 377 4.08 0.83 -3.73
CA ASN A 377 4.72 0.79 -2.41
C ASN A 377 4.18 1.94 -1.55
N ASP A 378 3.81 1.65 -0.31
CA ASP A 378 3.43 2.63 0.69
C ASP A 378 4.59 2.91 1.68
N TYR A 379 4.37 3.85 2.62
CA TYR A 379 5.40 4.20 3.62
C TYR A 379 5.82 3.01 4.48
N ARG A 380 4.91 2.04 4.70
CA ARG A 380 5.19 0.83 5.47
C ARG A 380 6.09 -0.12 4.70
N ASP A 381 5.90 -0.27 3.39
CA ASP A 381 6.81 -1.04 2.54
C ASP A 381 8.24 -0.49 2.65
N VAL A 382 8.37 0.85 2.69
CA VAL A 382 9.67 1.52 2.90
C VAL A 382 10.24 1.21 4.28
N LEU A 383 9.46 1.35 5.36
CA LEU A 383 9.92 1.06 6.72
C LEU A 383 10.31 -0.42 6.90
N GLU A 384 9.51 -1.34 6.38
CA GLU A 384 9.82 -2.77 6.38
C GLU A 384 11.10 -3.05 5.58
N GLY A 385 11.28 -2.39 4.43
CA GLY A 385 12.47 -2.49 3.60
C GLY A 385 13.73 -1.96 4.30
N VAL A 386 13.64 -0.81 4.97
CA VAL A 386 14.74 -0.26 5.78
C VAL A 386 15.11 -1.23 6.90
N GLY A 387 14.12 -1.80 7.60
CA GLY A 387 14.34 -2.85 8.60
C GLY A 387 15.01 -4.10 8.00
N GLY A 388 14.58 -4.52 6.81
CA GLY A 388 15.19 -5.60 6.04
C GLY A 388 16.64 -5.33 5.68
N ALA A 389 16.94 -4.13 5.18
CA ALA A 389 18.31 -3.72 4.87
C ALA A 389 19.21 -3.72 6.13
N ALA A 390 18.68 -3.30 7.27
CA ALA A 390 19.41 -3.37 8.54
C ALA A 390 19.71 -4.83 8.95
N ILE A 391 18.76 -5.77 8.76
CA ILE A 391 18.99 -7.21 9.01
C ILE A 391 20.04 -7.77 8.04
N MET A 392 19.99 -7.38 6.75
CA MET A 392 21.00 -7.78 5.76
C MET A 392 22.39 -7.30 6.17
N LEU A 393 22.51 -6.01 6.53
CA LEU A 393 23.76 -5.42 6.99
C LEU A 393 24.30 -6.12 8.27
N ALA A 394 23.43 -6.32 9.27
CA ALA A 394 23.81 -7.06 10.47
C ALA A 394 24.27 -8.48 10.15
N SER A 395 23.62 -9.15 9.20
CA SER A 395 24.00 -10.49 8.74
C SER A 395 25.36 -10.50 8.04
N LEU A 396 25.67 -9.50 7.24
CA LEU A 396 26.98 -9.31 6.61
C LEU A 396 28.08 -9.06 7.65
N LEU A 397 27.80 -8.29 8.69
CA LEU A 397 28.76 -7.95 9.75
C LEU A 397 28.96 -9.07 10.79
N THR A 398 28.14 -10.12 10.76
CA THR A 398 28.19 -11.25 11.72
C THR A 398 28.43 -12.61 11.04
N PRO A 399 29.56 -12.79 10.30
CA PRO A 399 29.82 -14.05 9.61
C PRO A 399 29.94 -15.25 10.54
N PHE A 400 30.29 -15.04 11.81
CA PHE A 400 30.36 -16.08 12.85
C PHE A 400 28.97 -16.66 13.22
N LEU A 401 27.88 -15.97 12.95
CA LEU A 401 26.50 -16.47 13.13
C LEU A 401 25.96 -17.22 11.90
N ARG A 402 26.76 -17.43 10.87
CA ARG A 402 26.35 -18.05 9.62
C ARG A 402 25.66 -19.40 9.83
N LYS A 403 26.20 -20.27 10.67
CA LYS A 403 25.61 -21.60 10.94
C LYS A 403 24.19 -21.46 11.51
N SER A 404 23.98 -20.54 12.43
CA SER A 404 22.67 -20.27 13.01
C SER A 404 21.69 -19.72 11.97
N ARG A 405 22.14 -18.81 11.09
CA ARG A 405 21.32 -18.30 9.99
C ARG A 405 20.92 -19.41 9.01
N CYS A 406 21.90 -20.20 8.53
CA CYS A 406 21.62 -21.28 7.57
C CYS A 406 20.69 -22.37 8.14
N HIS A 407 20.52 -22.47 9.45
CA HIS A 407 19.65 -23.44 10.13
C HIS A 407 18.51 -22.75 10.90
N TRP A 408 18.04 -21.59 10.45
CA TRP A 408 16.99 -20.87 11.15
C TRP A 408 15.67 -21.66 11.19
N GLY A 409 15.16 -21.93 12.39
CA GLY A 409 13.92 -22.68 12.60
C GLY A 409 14.04 -24.20 12.42
N VAL A 410 15.26 -24.74 12.22
CA VAL A 410 15.52 -26.18 12.10
C VAL A 410 16.64 -26.62 13.02
N SER A 411 16.61 -27.88 13.43
CA SER A 411 17.74 -28.54 14.11
C SER A 411 18.86 -28.88 13.12
N SER A 412 20.07 -29.13 13.64
CA SER A 412 21.19 -29.57 12.81
C SER A 412 20.93 -30.93 12.16
N ALA A 413 20.16 -31.81 12.79
CA ALA A 413 19.76 -33.09 12.22
C ALA A 413 18.82 -32.94 11.02
N GLU A 414 17.82 -32.05 11.14
CA GLU A 414 16.89 -31.72 10.04
C GLU A 414 17.60 -31.04 8.87
N ALA A 415 18.54 -30.14 9.16
CA ALA A 415 19.36 -29.50 8.13
C ALA A 415 20.25 -30.51 7.37
N ALA A 416 20.69 -31.59 8.03
CA ALA A 416 21.51 -32.64 7.43
C ALA A 416 20.68 -33.73 6.74
N ALA A 417 19.39 -33.85 7.01
CA ALA A 417 18.53 -34.86 6.39
C ALA A 417 18.37 -34.62 4.89
N THR A 418 18.37 -35.72 4.12
CA THR A 418 18.14 -35.68 2.66
C THR A 418 16.68 -35.22 2.37
N ARG A 419 16.52 -34.33 1.41
CA ARG A 419 15.22 -33.78 1.00
C ARG A 419 15.07 -33.77 -0.52
N PRO A 420 13.83 -33.65 -1.03
CA PRO A 420 13.59 -33.52 -2.47
C PRO A 420 14.43 -32.38 -3.07
N GLY A 421 15.03 -32.64 -4.25
CA GLY A 421 15.86 -31.68 -4.98
C GLY A 421 17.32 -31.59 -4.53
N ASP A 422 17.74 -32.32 -3.49
CA ASP A 422 19.16 -32.38 -3.07
C ASP A 422 20.05 -32.97 -4.16
N GLU A 423 19.53 -33.95 -4.92
CA GLU A 423 20.20 -34.60 -6.04
C GLU A 423 20.41 -33.69 -7.26
N LEU A 424 19.63 -32.60 -7.39
CA LEU A 424 19.80 -31.64 -8.48
C LEU A 424 21.06 -30.77 -8.32
N VAL A 425 21.49 -30.57 -7.07
CA VAL A 425 22.74 -29.88 -6.73
C VAL A 425 23.45 -30.70 -5.63
N PRO A 426 24.06 -31.85 -5.97
CA PRO A 426 24.58 -32.82 -4.97
C PRO A 426 25.74 -32.27 -4.15
N ALA A 427 26.57 -31.39 -4.73
CA ALA A 427 27.74 -30.80 -4.09
C ALA A 427 27.64 -29.26 -4.09
N PRO A 428 26.75 -28.65 -3.24
CA PRO A 428 26.61 -27.22 -3.20
C PRO A 428 27.86 -26.54 -2.62
N LEU A 429 28.17 -25.35 -3.11
CA LEU A 429 29.14 -24.46 -2.49
C LEU A 429 28.69 -24.04 -1.09
N TRP A 430 27.38 -23.82 -0.95
CA TRP A 430 26.71 -23.57 0.31
C TRP A 430 25.21 -23.85 0.18
N SER A 431 24.54 -24.00 1.33
CA SER A 431 23.09 -24.23 1.42
C SER A 431 22.54 -23.66 2.71
N TRP A 432 21.25 -23.40 2.73
CA TRP A 432 20.48 -23.22 3.95
C TRP A 432 19.27 -24.13 4.01
N THR A 433 18.75 -24.31 5.20
CA THR A 433 17.44 -24.91 5.47
C THR A 433 16.76 -24.06 6.52
N HIS A 434 15.62 -23.47 6.18
CA HIS A 434 14.83 -22.63 7.08
C HIS A 434 13.45 -23.22 7.26
N ALA A 435 12.81 -22.98 8.41
CA ALA A 435 11.44 -23.39 8.62
C ALA A 435 10.69 -22.49 9.58
N VAL A 436 9.36 -22.49 9.44
CA VAL A 436 8.44 -21.82 10.35
C VAL A 436 7.20 -22.67 10.59
N GLU A 437 6.70 -22.70 11.82
CA GLU A 437 5.43 -23.34 12.15
C GLU A 437 4.29 -22.38 11.88
N VAL A 438 3.20 -22.90 11.26
CA VAL A 438 2.02 -22.15 10.84
C VAL A 438 0.77 -22.79 11.44
N ARG A 439 -0.05 -22.02 12.13
CA ARG A 439 -1.33 -22.44 12.74
C ARG A 439 -2.46 -22.35 11.72
N ALA A 440 -2.31 -23.08 10.63
CA ALA A 440 -3.30 -23.24 9.58
C ALA A 440 -3.15 -24.63 8.95
N SER A 441 -4.16 -25.09 8.23
CA SER A 441 -4.13 -26.41 7.60
C SER A 441 -3.06 -26.46 6.49
N PRO A 442 -2.44 -27.63 6.25
CA PRO A 442 -1.48 -27.81 5.16
C PRO A 442 -2.02 -27.39 3.80
N GLU A 443 -3.29 -27.65 3.52
CA GLU A 443 -3.95 -27.32 2.26
C GLU A 443 -4.00 -25.79 2.05
N LEU A 444 -4.42 -25.05 3.07
CA LEU A 444 -4.46 -23.57 3.01
C LEU A 444 -3.07 -22.99 2.81
N VAL A 445 -2.09 -23.49 3.57
CA VAL A 445 -0.70 -23.02 3.48
C VAL A 445 -0.09 -23.34 2.10
N TRP A 446 -0.45 -24.52 1.53
CA TRP A 446 0.00 -24.88 0.20
C TRP A 446 -0.43 -23.89 -0.87
N HIS A 447 -1.67 -23.39 -0.84
CA HIS A 447 -2.14 -22.40 -1.81
C HIS A 447 -1.29 -21.11 -1.75
N TRP A 448 -0.92 -20.65 -0.55
CA TRP A 448 0.00 -19.51 -0.40
C TRP A 448 1.41 -19.80 -0.94
N VAL A 449 1.90 -21.01 -0.75
CA VAL A 449 3.22 -21.45 -1.27
C VAL A 449 3.17 -21.61 -2.79
N ALA A 450 2.10 -22.17 -3.34
CA ALA A 450 1.97 -22.44 -4.76
C ALA A 450 1.87 -21.16 -5.64
N GLN A 451 1.41 -20.05 -5.08
CA GLN A 451 1.30 -18.79 -5.85
C GLN A 451 2.54 -17.88 -5.75
N ILE A 452 3.66 -18.34 -5.17
CA ILE A 452 4.92 -17.58 -5.10
C ILE A 452 5.48 -17.32 -6.51
N GLY A 453 6.03 -16.12 -6.73
CA GLY A 453 6.70 -15.70 -7.97
C GLY A 453 6.52 -14.21 -8.25
N ALA A 454 7.51 -13.57 -8.87
CA ALA A 454 7.49 -12.14 -9.15
C ALA A 454 6.34 -11.71 -10.09
N ASP A 455 5.94 -12.60 -10.99
CA ASP A 455 4.84 -12.45 -11.93
C ASP A 455 3.53 -13.12 -11.46
N ARG A 456 3.46 -13.52 -10.19
CA ARG A 456 2.32 -14.15 -9.52
C ARG A 456 2.01 -13.42 -8.20
N GLY A 457 1.92 -14.13 -7.08
CA GLY A 457 1.62 -13.58 -5.75
C GLY A 457 2.79 -12.85 -5.05
N GLY A 458 3.90 -12.61 -5.73
CA GLY A 458 5.11 -12.05 -5.13
C GLY A 458 5.84 -13.07 -4.25
N PHE A 459 6.73 -12.59 -3.38
CA PHE A 459 7.50 -13.45 -2.46
C PHE A 459 7.10 -13.26 -0.99
N TYR A 460 6.14 -12.39 -0.69
CA TYR A 460 5.73 -12.04 0.69
C TYR A 460 6.90 -11.54 1.56
N SER A 461 7.96 -11.07 0.91
CA SER A 461 9.18 -10.57 1.49
C SER A 461 9.19 -9.04 1.59
N TYR A 462 10.35 -8.40 1.46
CA TYR A 462 10.50 -6.94 1.51
C TYR A 462 10.21 -6.32 0.13
N GLN A 463 8.94 -6.14 -0.20
CA GLN A 463 8.48 -5.64 -1.50
C GLN A 463 9.23 -4.38 -1.98
N TRP A 464 9.46 -3.42 -1.08
CA TRP A 464 10.18 -2.19 -1.42
C TRP A 464 11.63 -2.47 -1.84
N LEU A 465 12.35 -3.36 -1.14
CA LEU A 465 13.74 -3.73 -1.50
C LEU A 465 13.78 -4.50 -2.83
N GLU A 466 12.84 -5.41 -3.06
CA GLU A 466 12.73 -6.15 -4.31
C GLU A 466 12.45 -5.21 -5.48
N ASN A 467 11.56 -4.24 -5.30
CA ASN A 467 11.26 -3.23 -6.31
C ASN A 467 12.41 -2.24 -6.50
N LEU A 468 13.13 -1.89 -5.44
CA LEU A 468 14.37 -1.10 -5.54
C LEU A 468 15.46 -1.84 -6.34
N ALA A 469 15.50 -3.18 -6.24
CA ALA A 469 16.35 -4.03 -7.08
C ALA A 469 15.84 -4.18 -8.52
N GLY A 470 14.61 -3.77 -8.85
CA GLY A 470 14.01 -3.80 -10.18
C GLY A 470 13.09 -4.99 -10.45
N CYS A 471 12.58 -5.68 -9.41
CA CYS A 471 11.68 -6.82 -9.58
C CYS A 471 10.27 -6.42 -10.06
N SER A 472 9.83 -5.18 -9.77
CA SER A 472 8.52 -4.63 -10.15
C SER A 472 7.35 -5.54 -9.74
N LEU A 473 7.42 -6.12 -8.55
CA LEU A 473 6.43 -7.06 -8.02
C LEU A 473 5.51 -6.42 -6.99
N ARG A 474 4.38 -7.08 -6.75
CA ARG A 474 3.45 -6.78 -5.66
C ARG A 474 3.11 -8.08 -4.92
N ASN A 475 3.22 -8.05 -3.59
CA ASN A 475 2.82 -9.17 -2.76
C ASN A 475 1.29 -9.26 -2.67
N ALA A 476 0.72 -10.40 -3.03
CA ALA A 476 -0.71 -10.67 -2.92
C ALA A 476 -1.17 -10.70 -1.46
N ASP A 477 -2.37 -10.18 -1.21
CA ASP A 477 -3.03 -10.20 0.09
C ASP A 477 -4.19 -11.20 0.16
N ALA A 478 -4.58 -11.79 -0.99
CA ALA A 478 -5.60 -12.82 -1.13
C ALA A 478 -5.09 -14.02 -1.94
N LEU A 479 -5.78 -15.15 -1.82
CA LEU A 479 -5.54 -16.33 -2.65
C LEU A 479 -6.21 -16.17 -4.01
N HIS A 480 -5.49 -16.47 -5.06
CA HIS A 480 -5.97 -16.47 -6.44
C HIS A 480 -6.16 -17.91 -6.90
N GLN A 481 -7.41 -18.33 -7.11
CA GLN A 481 -7.75 -19.70 -7.45
C GLN A 481 -7.18 -20.18 -8.79
N ASP A 482 -6.87 -19.25 -9.70
CA ASP A 482 -6.34 -19.55 -11.04
C ASP A 482 -4.82 -19.81 -11.05
N TRP A 483 -4.14 -19.63 -9.92
CA TRP A 483 -2.68 -19.79 -9.84
C TRP A 483 -2.28 -21.19 -9.36
N GLU A 484 -2.62 -22.18 -10.14
CA GLU A 484 -2.06 -23.51 -9.94
C GLU A 484 -0.59 -23.60 -10.39
N LEU A 485 0.15 -24.51 -9.80
CA LEU A 485 1.55 -24.77 -10.11
C LEU A 485 1.68 -26.10 -10.88
N GLU A 486 2.49 -26.09 -11.95
CA GLU A 486 2.73 -27.27 -12.78
C GLU A 486 4.24 -27.53 -12.95
N LEU A 487 4.59 -28.79 -13.31
CA LEU A 487 5.95 -29.13 -13.68
C LEU A 487 6.37 -28.36 -14.91
N GLY A 488 7.58 -27.76 -14.86
CA GLY A 488 8.12 -26.94 -15.94
C GLY A 488 7.75 -25.47 -15.86
N ASP A 489 6.83 -25.07 -14.98
CA ASP A 489 6.50 -23.67 -14.76
C ASP A 489 7.72 -22.83 -14.43
N ALA A 490 7.68 -21.57 -14.84
CA ALA A 490 8.73 -20.61 -14.57
C ALA A 490 8.51 -19.93 -13.21
N LEU A 491 9.40 -20.13 -12.26
CA LEU A 491 9.50 -19.31 -11.06
C LEU A 491 10.42 -18.12 -11.35
N ARG A 492 9.84 -16.98 -11.65
CA ARG A 492 10.60 -15.77 -11.97
C ARG A 492 10.99 -15.04 -10.68
N LEU A 493 12.29 -14.79 -10.52
CA LEU A 493 12.85 -14.06 -9.38
C LEU A 493 13.04 -12.58 -9.69
N HIS A 494 13.44 -12.27 -10.93
CA HIS A 494 13.74 -10.91 -11.38
C HIS A 494 13.56 -10.82 -12.90
N PRO A 495 13.09 -9.68 -13.47
CA PRO A 495 12.87 -9.56 -14.92
C PRO A 495 14.09 -9.85 -15.79
N ASN A 496 15.28 -9.50 -15.31
CA ASN A 496 16.55 -9.62 -16.05
C ASN A 496 17.33 -10.90 -15.71
N VAL A 497 16.78 -11.81 -14.91
CA VAL A 497 17.43 -13.08 -14.54
C VAL A 497 16.61 -14.24 -15.11
N PRO A 498 17.25 -15.26 -15.73
CA PRO A 498 16.52 -16.44 -16.17
C PRO A 498 15.72 -17.05 -15.02
N PRO A 499 14.45 -17.44 -15.25
CA PRO A 499 13.62 -18.03 -14.20
C PRO A 499 14.14 -19.41 -13.80
N LEU A 500 13.94 -19.76 -12.55
CA LEU A 500 13.99 -21.16 -12.13
C LEU A 500 12.82 -21.93 -12.76
N ARG A 501 13.01 -23.23 -13.01
CA ARG A 501 11.93 -24.10 -13.50
C ARG A 501 11.49 -25.06 -12.40
N ILE A 502 10.19 -25.29 -12.27
CA ILE A 502 9.67 -26.31 -11.36
C ILE A 502 10.11 -27.69 -11.89
N ALA A 503 11.12 -28.26 -11.24
CA ALA A 503 11.72 -29.53 -11.62
C ALA A 503 11.04 -30.73 -10.94
N GLN A 504 10.49 -30.53 -9.75
CA GLN A 504 9.76 -31.55 -9.00
C GLN A 504 8.53 -30.92 -8.34
N LEU A 505 7.43 -31.66 -8.29
CA LEU A 505 6.17 -31.21 -7.71
C LEU A 505 5.39 -32.39 -7.15
N GLU A 506 5.05 -32.33 -5.86
CA GLU A 506 4.02 -33.14 -5.23
C GLU A 506 2.98 -32.18 -4.64
N ARG A 507 1.84 -32.03 -5.33
CA ARG A 507 0.80 -31.07 -4.96
C ARG A 507 0.34 -31.26 -3.51
N GLY A 508 0.19 -30.17 -2.79
CA GLY A 508 -0.19 -30.18 -1.36
C GLY A 508 0.99 -30.42 -0.42
N ARG A 509 2.18 -30.78 -0.93
CA ARG A 509 3.32 -31.16 -0.10
C ARG A 509 4.59 -30.38 -0.41
N TYR A 510 5.13 -30.44 -1.63
CA TYR A 510 6.34 -29.73 -1.97
C TYR A 510 6.47 -29.41 -3.46
N PHE A 511 7.29 -28.44 -3.77
CA PHE A 511 7.88 -28.25 -5.08
C PHE A 511 9.38 -27.89 -4.98
N VAL A 512 10.12 -28.21 -6.03
CA VAL A 512 11.52 -27.81 -6.19
C VAL A 512 11.68 -27.00 -7.46
N ALA A 513 12.10 -25.76 -7.31
CA ALA A 513 12.51 -24.91 -8.43
C ALA A 513 14.01 -25.07 -8.69
N HIS A 514 14.43 -25.20 -9.95
CA HIS A 514 15.80 -25.51 -10.33
C HIS A 514 16.29 -24.62 -11.47
N ALA A 515 17.51 -24.12 -11.34
CA ALA A 515 18.32 -23.57 -12.42
C ALA A 515 19.35 -24.61 -12.82
N PRO A 516 19.19 -25.30 -13.97
CA PRO A 516 20.11 -26.37 -14.38
C PRO A 516 21.49 -25.81 -14.70
N LEU A 517 22.51 -26.65 -14.49
CA LEU A 517 23.87 -26.33 -14.84
C LEU A 517 24.02 -26.18 -16.36
N ASP A 518 24.60 -25.07 -16.81
CA ASP A 518 25.01 -24.92 -18.20
C ASP A 518 26.34 -25.65 -18.44
N GLU A 519 26.25 -26.93 -18.85
CA GLU A 519 27.38 -27.77 -19.12
C GLU A 519 28.27 -27.24 -20.26
N ARG A 520 27.70 -26.48 -21.22
CA ARG A 520 28.47 -25.85 -22.31
C ARG A 520 29.33 -24.70 -21.77
N ALA A 521 28.75 -23.84 -20.96
CA ALA A 521 29.51 -22.77 -20.31
C ALA A 521 30.61 -23.34 -19.41
N ARG A 522 30.30 -24.36 -18.61
CA ARG A 522 31.26 -25.05 -17.75
C ARG A 522 32.41 -25.70 -18.56
N GLY A 523 32.08 -26.44 -19.62
CA GLY A 523 33.07 -27.07 -20.49
C GLY A 523 33.93 -26.06 -21.25
N ALA A 524 33.43 -24.88 -21.53
CA ALA A 524 34.14 -23.77 -22.16
C ALA A 524 34.94 -22.91 -21.16
N GLY A 525 34.97 -23.25 -19.88
CA GLY A 525 35.64 -22.46 -18.83
C GLY A 525 34.99 -21.10 -18.55
N LYS A 526 33.75 -20.90 -18.98
CA LYS A 526 32.96 -19.66 -18.72
C LYS A 526 32.32 -19.73 -17.32
N PRO A 527 31.97 -18.56 -16.75
CA PRO A 527 31.20 -18.53 -15.51
C PRO A 527 29.88 -19.31 -15.61
N TRP A 528 29.57 -20.08 -14.58
CA TRP A 528 28.38 -20.91 -14.48
C TRP A 528 27.84 -20.92 -13.07
N ALA A 529 26.52 -21.14 -12.93
CA ALA A 529 25.87 -21.40 -11.66
C ALA A 529 24.74 -22.43 -11.85
N THR A 530 24.44 -23.16 -10.79
CA THR A 530 23.26 -24.02 -10.67
C THR A 530 22.70 -23.87 -9.28
N ALA A 531 21.38 -23.90 -9.15
CA ALA A 531 20.69 -23.77 -7.87
C ALA A 531 19.42 -24.62 -7.82
N SER A 532 19.08 -25.13 -6.64
CA SER A 532 17.78 -25.72 -6.34
C SER A 532 17.16 -25.01 -5.15
N TRP A 533 15.84 -24.80 -5.19
CA TRP A 533 15.07 -24.18 -4.13
C TRP A 533 13.82 -25.01 -3.84
N LEU A 534 13.84 -25.72 -2.74
CA LEU A 534 12.73 -26.52 -2.22
C LEU A 534 11.80 -25.64 -1.39
N PHE A 535 10.50 -25.82 -1.57
CA PHE A 535 9.44 -25.43 -0.67
C PHE A 535 8.66 -26.66 -0.26
N GLU A 536 8.55 -26.94 1.04
CA GLU A 536 7.88 -28.12 1.56
C GLU A 536 6.91 -27.73 2.68
N VAL A 537 5.69 -28.26 2.65
CA VAL A 537 4.67 -28.10 3.68
C VAL A 537 4.52 -29.42 4.39
N GLU A 538 4.99 -29.49 5.63
CA GLU A 538 4.96 -30.68 6.48
C GLU A 538 3.76 -30.59 7.44
N PRO A 539 2.79 -31.52 7.42
CA PRO A 539 1.70 -31.52 8.39
C PRO A 539 2.21 -31.79 9.80
N LEU A 540 1.70 -31.05 10.76
CA LEU A 540 1.94 -31.25 12.19
C LEU A 540 0.66 -31.81 12.86
N ARG A 541 0.79 -32.22 14.12
CA ARG A 541 -0.38 -32.63 14.93
C ARG A 541 -1.27 -31.40 15.16
N SER A 542 -2.59 -31.62 15.33
CA SER A 542 -3.59 -30.57 15.64
C SER A 542 -3.96 -29.58 14.49
N GLY A 543 -3.87 -29.98 13.22
CA GLY A 543 -4.35 -29.16 12.10
C GLY A 543 -3.45 -27.95 11.78
N SER A 544 -2.23 -27.95 12.27
CA SER A 544 -1.17 -27.01 11.92
C SER A 544 -0.15 -27.66 10.98
N CYS A 545 0.71 -26.88 10.39
CA CYS A 545 1.79 -27.38 9.54
C CYS A 545 3.09 -26.58 9.75
N ARG A 546 4.12 -27.05 9.10
CA ARG A 546 5.42 -26.38 9.05
C ARG A 546 5.79 -26.12 7.59
N VAL A 547 6.19 -24.90 7.28
CA VAL A 547 6.75 -24.56 5.98
C VAL A 547 8.25 -24.58 6.08
N LEU A 548 8.90 -25.33 5.20
CA LEU A 548 10.34 -25.47 5.12
C LEU A 548 10.83 -25.03 3.75
N THR A 549 11.92 -24.27 3.70
CA THR A 549 12.65 -23.97 2.49
C THR A 549 14.07 -24.50 2.58
N ARG A 550 14.60 -25.02 1.45
CA ARG A 550 16.00 -25.37 1.33
C ARG A 550 16.56 -24.84 0.02
N TYR A 551 17.57 -24.02 0.12
CA TYR A 551 18.28 -23.49 -1.04
C TYR A 551 19.68 -24.08 -1.12
N ARG A 552 20.07 -24.53 -2.32
CA ARG A 552 21.40 -25.09 -2.60
C ARG A 552 21.95 -24.43 -3.84
N VAL A 553 23.21 -24.02 -3.82
CA VAL A 553 23.86 -23.38 -4.96
C VAL A 553 25.26 -23.85 -5.13
N ALA A 554 25.65 -24.09 -6.38
CA ALA A 554 27.03 -24.31 -6.81
C ALA A 554 27.32 -23.35 -7.97
N CYS A 555 28.56 -22.86 -8.02
CA CYS A 555 28.97 -21.92 -9.06
C CYS A 555 30.46 -22.09 -9.38
N SER A 556 30.87 -21.52 -10.50
CA SER A 556 32.25 -21.50 -10.95
C SER A 556 33.20 -20.86 -9.92
N PRO A 557 34.48 -21.27 -9.89
CA PRO A 557 35.42 -20.82 -8.87
C PRO A 557 35.98 -19.41 -9.11
N ASP A 558 35.63 -18.75 -10.20
CA ASP A 558 36.09 -17.38 -10.50
C ASP A 558 35.63 -16.38 -9.45
N LEU A 559 36.45 -15.36 -9.22
CA LEU A 559 36.23 -14.38 -8.15
C LEU A 559 34.91 -13.61 -8.28
N ALA A 560 34.57 -13.21 -9.51
CA ALA A 560 33.36 -12.39 -9.74
C ALA A 560 32.08 -13.18 -9.42
N THR A 561 31.98 -14.43 -9.91
CA THR A 561 30.85 -15.32 -9.63
C THR A 561 30.79 -15.70 -8.15
N ARG A 562 31.92 -15.97 -7.50
CA ARG A 562 31.95 -16.24 -6.05
C ARG A 562 31.60 -15.04 -5.18
N LEU A 563 31.98 -13.84 -5.59
CA LEU A 563 31.53 -12.61 -4.88
C LEU A 563 30.01 -12.41 -5.02
N ALA A 564 29.46 -12.61 -6.22
CA ALA A 564 28.04 -12.42 -6.48
C ALA A 564 27.14 -13.51 -5.85
N LEU A 565 27.51 -14.79 -6.02
CA LEU A 565 26.67 -15.94 -5.65
C LEU A 565 27.21 -16.73 -4.44
N GLY A 566 28.32 -16.30 -3.90
CA GLY A 566 28.96 -16.96 -2.77
C GLY A 566 28.34 -16.67 -1.42
N PRO A 567 28.80 -17.37 -0.38
CA PRO A 567 28.24 -17.25 0.97
C PRO A 567 28.56 -15.93 1.67
N GLY A 568 29.42 -15.09 1.09
CA GLY A 568 29.79 -13.79 1.66
C GLY A 568 28.75 -12.69 1.41
N LEU A 569 28.00 -12.76 0.33
CA LEU A 569 27.01 -11.74 -0.06
C LEU A 569 25.61 -12.33 -0.19
N LEU A 570 25.44 -13.37 -1.05
CA LEU A 570 24.10 -13.89 -1.36
C LEU A 570 23.44 -14.58 -0.15
N GLU A 571 24.20 -15.32 0.68
CA GLU A 571 23.63 -16.00 1.85
C GLU A 571 23.06 -15.03 2.89
N PRO A 572 23.76 -13.97 3.35
CA PRO A 572 23.20 -13.01 4.30
C PRO A 572 21.97 -12.24 3.79
N ILE A 573 21.99 -11.86 2.51
CA ILE A 573 20.84 -11.21 1.86
C ILE A 573 19.68 -12.20 1.75
N GLY A 574 19.96 -13.40 1.22
CA GLY A 574 18.98 -14.46 1.07
C GLY A 574 18.34 -14.88 2.38
N PHE A 575 19.11 -14.95 3.48
CA PHE A 575 18.57 -15.22 4.81
C PHE A 575 17.51 -14.19 5.22
N ALA A 576 17.80 -12.90 5.07
CA ALA A 576 16.83 -11.85 5.43
C ALA A 576 15.55 -11.95 4.59
N MET A 577 15.69 -12.17 3.28
CA MET A 577 14.56 -12.30 2.33
C MET A 577 13.74 -13.56 2.61
N ASP A 578 14.38 -14.73 2.69
CA ASP A 578 13.72 -16.02 2.89
C ASP A 578 13.01 -16.09 4.25
N ARG A 579 13.67 -15.58 5.32
CA ARG A 579 13.05 -15.46 6.64
C ARG A 579 11.79 -14.59 6.59
N ARG A 580 11.83 -13.42 5.92
CA ARG A 580 10.66 -12.54 5.81
C ARG A 580 9.56 -13.18 4.97
N MET A 581 9.91 -13.87 3.89
CA MET A 581 8.99 -14.64 3.06
C MET A 581 8.24 -15.70 3.89
N LEU A 582 8.95 -16.52 4.64
CA LEU A 582 8.34 -17.55 5.50
C LEU A 582 7.40 -16.95 6.56
N LEU A 583 7.81 -15.84 7.18
CA LEU A 583 6.95 -15.09 8.10
C LEU A 583 5.74 -14.46 7.38
N GLY A 584 5.91 -14.03 6.15
CA GLY A 584 4.83 -13.48 5.31
C GLY A 584 3.78 -14.52 4.92
N ILE A 585 4.22 -15.75 4.58
CA ILE A 585 3.33 -16.91 4.35
C ILE A 585 2.56 -17.23 5.64
N LYS A 586 3.28 -17.36 6.76
CA LYS A 586 2.68 -17.63 8.07
C LYS A 586 1.58 -16.63 8.42
N GLN A 587 1.88 -15.34 8.30
CA GLN A 587 0.94 -14.27 8.64
C GLN A 587 -0.33 -14.34 7.79
N ARG A 588 -0.20 -14.57 6.48
CA ARG A 588 -1.34 -14.65 5.55
C ARG A 588 -2.20 -15.88 5.80
N ALA A 589 -1.58 -17.04 5.92
CA ALA A 589 -2.30 -18.29 6.15
C ALA A 589 -3.00 -18.32 7.52
N GLU A 590 -2.36 -17.84 8.59
CA GLU A 590 -2.98 -17.76 9.93
C GLU A 590 -4.14 -16.75 9.96
N ARG A 591 -4.02 -15.62 9.24
CA ARG A 591 -5.09 -14.63 9.08
C ARG A 591 -6.30 -15.23 8.38
N GLU A 592 -6.10 -15.93 7.28
CA GLU A 592 -7.19 -16.54 6.51
C GLU A 592 -7.86 -17.69 7.27
N ALA A 593 -7.09 -18.53 7.96
CA ALA A 593 -7.63 -19.54 8.86
C ALA A 593 -8.52 -18.92 9.95
N HIS A 594 -8.12 -17.77 10.49
CA HIS A 594 -8.93 -17.02 11.45
C HIS A 594 -10.25 -16.50 10.84
N TYR A 595 -10.21 -15.99 9.59
CA TYR A 595 -11.42 -15.54 8.90
C TYR A 595 -12.43 -16.69 8.69
N ALA A 596 -11.95 -17.86 8.27
CA ALA A 596 -12.78 -19.04 8.09
C ALA A 596 -13.46 -19.49 9.40
N LEU A 597 -12.74 -19.45 10.52
CA LEU A 597 -13.28 -19.79 11.85
C LEU A 597 -14.36 -18.80 12.30
N THR A 598 -14.13 -17.50 12.14
CA THR A 598 -15.10 -16.47 12.52
C THR A 598 -16.36 -16.52 11.65
N ALA A 599 -16.24 -16.78 10.36
CA ALA A 599 -17.36 -16.97 9.45
C ALA A 599 -18.21 -18.20 9.83
N THR A 600 -17.56 -19.32 10.23
CA THR A 600 -18.24 -20.54 10.66
C THR A 600 -18.99 -20.35 11.97
N ALA A 601 -18.38 -19.69 12.96
CA ALA A 601 -19.01 -19.37 14.24
C ALA A 601 -20.27 -18.50 14.05
N SER A 602 -20.21 -17.53 13.14
CA SER A 602 -21.33 -16.65 12.79
C SER A 602 -22.50 -17.41 12.12
N ARG A 603 -22.21 -18.45 11.32
CA ARG A 603 -23.23 -19.31 10.71
C ARG A 603 -23.92 -20.23 11.73
N GLN A 604 -23.15 -20.79 12.66
CA GLN A 604 -23.68 -21.68 13.70
C GLN A 604 -24.58 -20.93 14.71
N SER A 605 -24.23 -19.72 15.09
CA SER A 605 -25.08 -18.88 15.95
C SER A 605 -26.42 -18.51 15.29
N ARG A 606 -26.49 -18.42 13.95
CA ARG A 606 -27.74 -18.20 13.19
C ARG A 606 -28.64 -19.43 13.09
N GLN A 607 -28.07 -20.62 13.17
CA GLN A 607 -28.87 -21.89 13.11
C GLN A 607 -29.41 -22.29 14.49
N ALA A 608 -28.85 -21.69 15.56
CA ALA A 608 -29.23 -21.98 16.94
C ALA A 608 -30.20 -20.96 17.56
N GLY A 609 -30.49 -19.84 16.89
CA GLY A 609 -31.47 -18.82 17.26
C GLY A 609 -32.60 -18.75 16.24
#